data_e78d7325df0fcca43112b3b71829d51d
#
_entry.id   e78d7325df0fcca43112b3b71829d51d
#
_cell.length_a   1.000
_cell.length_b   1.000
_cell.length_c   1.000
_cell.angle_alpha   90.00
_cell.angle_beta   90.00
_cell.angle_gamma   90.00
#
_symmetry.space_group_name_H-M   'P 1'
#
loop_
_entity.id
_entity.type
_entity.pdbx_description
1 polymer ?
#
loop_
_entity_poly.entity_id
_entity_poly.type
_entity_poly.pdbx_seq_one_letter_code
_entity_poly.pdbx_strand_id
1 'polypeptide(L)'
;MISTADAAIWAIAALATLGVIVRPWHWPEFIWAISGAALLVLFGLLPPADALAAAGKGTDVYFFLVGMMLLAEMARQEGLFDWLAAQAVGYSRGSARRLFLIVYIVGTIVTVLLSNDATAVVLTPAVYAAARAAKVEPLPFLFICAFIANAASFVLPISNPANLVVFGAQMPPLLEWLRIFALPSLVAIVVTYLLLRWTQRRGLDTPVAPIDSMPSLSRAGKLAAAGILITAVVLLTASAINRDLGLPTFVAGAIVTVLVLAIERRSPWPVLRDVSWSVLPLVAGLFCIAICIILMH
;
A
#
# COMPACT_ATOMS: atom_id res chain seq x y z
N MET A 1 32.22 -21.10 -11.01
CA MET A 1 32.93 -19.80 -10.91
C MET A 1 31.95 -18.72 -11.34
N ILE A 2 31.74 -17.71 -10.53
CA ILE A 2 30.87 -16.57 -10.89
C ILE A 2 31.59 -15.83 -12.02
N SER A 3 30.91 -15.61 -13.15
CA SER A 3 31.51 -14.85 -14.26
C SER A 3 31.64 -13.36 -13.88
N THR A 4 32.49 -12.63 -14.59
CA THR A 4 32.59 -11.16 -14.38
C THR A 4 31.27 -10.44 -14.69
N ALA A 5 30.49 -10.96 -15.64
CA ALA A 5 29.17 -10.45 -15.96
C ALA A 5 28.20 -10.68 -14.81
N ASP A 6 28.17 -11.88 -14.21
CA ASP A 6 27.32 -12.20 -13.06
C ASP A 6 27.64 -11.29 -11.87
N ALA A 7 28.95 -11.11 -11.57
CA ALA A 7 29.37 -10.21 -10.50
C ALA A 7 28.92 -8.76 -10.75
N ALA A 8 28.98 -8.28 -11.99
CA ALA A 8 28.52 -6.94 -12.36
C ALA A 8 26.99 -6.80 -12.20
N ILE A 9 26.19 -7.80 -12.62
CA ILE A 9 24.74 -7.79 -12.45
C ILE A 9 24.36 -7.73 -10.97
N TRP A 10 24.97 -8.57 -10.13
CA TRP A 10 24.72 -8.57 -8.69
C TRP A 10 25.13 -7.24 -8.04
N ALA A 11 26.26 -6.66 -8.44
CA ALA A 11 26.71 -5.37 -7.94
C ALA A 11 25.72 -4.23 -8.29
N ILE A 12 25.27 -4.17 -9.56
CA ILE A 12 24.31 -3.17 -10.01
C ILE A 12 22.95 -3.36 -9.28
N ALA A 13 22.47 -4.59 -9.17
CA ALA A 13 21.23 -4.91 -8.48
C ALA A 13 21.30 -4.51 -6.99
N ALA A 14 22.40 -4.85 -6.32
CA ALA A 14 22.63 -4.49 -4.92
C ALA A 14 22.70 -2.98 -4.72
N LEU A 15 23.43 -2.25 -5.57
CA LEU A 15 23.54 -0.79 -5.49
C LEU A 15 22.23 -0.10 -5.79
N ALA A 16 21.47 -0.55 -6.80
CA ALA A 16 20.14 -0.03 -7.10
C ALA A 16 19.18 -0.25 -5.92
N THR A 17 19.13 -1.46 -5.38
CA THR A 17 18.28 -1.79 -4.22
C THR A 17 18.70 -0.98 -2.99
N LEU A 18 19.99 -0.86 -2.73
CA LEU A 18 20.49 -0.04 -1.63
C LEU A 18 20.11 1.43 -1.82
N GLY A 19 20.21 1.95 -3.05
CA GLY A 19 19.79 3.32 -3.40
C GLY A 19 18.29 3.55 -3.16
N VAL A 20 17.43 2.58 -3.50
CA VAL A 20 15.99 2.61 -3.22
C VAL A 20 15.72 2.67 -1.71
N ILE A 21 16.45 1.90 -0.90
CA ILE A 21 16.24 1.81 0.56
C ILE A 21 16.81 3.04 1.28
N VAL A 22 18.07 3.41 0.99
CA VAL A 22 18.80 4.46 1.72
C VAL A 22 18.42 5.85 1.24
N ARG A 23 17.97 5.99 -0.03
CA ARG A 23 17.61 7.27 -0.68
C ARG A 23 18.69 8.35 -0.52
N PRO A 24 19.92 8.09 -0.96
CA PRO A 24 20.96 9.10 -0.89
C PRO A 24 20.48 10.41 -1.53
N TRP A 25 20.88 11.54 -0.97
CA TRP A 25 20.47 12.88 -1.39
C TRP A 25 18.95 13.14 -1.42
N HIS A 26 18.14 12.31 -0.77
CA HIS A 26 16.67 12.38 -0.76
C HIS A 26 16.05 12.23 -2.17
N TRP A 27 16.76 11.61 -3.10
CA TRP A 27 16.22 11.33 -4.42
C TRP A 27 15.10 10.29 -4.36
N PRO A 28 14.03 10.45 -5.19
CA PRO A 28 12.96 9.47 -5.27
C PRO A 28 13.47 8.07 -5.62
N GLU A 29 12.83 7.04 -5.06
CA GLU A 29 13.24 5.64 -5.20
C GLU A 29 13.33 5.18 -6.65
N PHE A 30 12.39 5.63 -7.48
CA PHE A 30 12.32 5.22 -8.88
C PHE A 30 13.59 5.60 -9.67
N ILE A 31 14.28 6.66 -9.29
CA ILE A 31 15.54 7.07 -9.95
C ILE A 31 16.57 5.96 -9.81
N TRP A 32 16.70 5.38 -8.63
CA TRP A 32 17.67 4.31 -8.36
C TRP A 32 17.32 3.03 -9.11
N ALA A 33 16.04 2.65 -9.13
CA ALA A 33 15.59 1.46 -9.86
C ALA A 33 15.79 1.61 -11.39
N ILE A 34 15.39 2.76 -11.94
CA ILE A 34 15.57 3.03 -13.37
C ILE A 34 17.05 3.15 -13.74
N SER A 35 17.87 3.81 -12.89
CA SER A 35 19.31 3.90 -13.14
C SER A 35 19.95 2.51 -13.12
N GLY A 36 19.56 1.63 -12.20
CA GLY A 36 20.03 0.24 -12.18
C GLY A 36 19.68 -0.50 -13.47
N ALA A 37 18.40 -0.43 -13.89
CA ALA A 37 17.95 -1.03 -15.14
C ALA A 37 18.67 -0.45 -16.37
N ALA A 38 18.86 0.87 -16.41
CA ALA A 38 19.60 1.54 -17.49
C ALA A 38 21.06 1.10 -17.55
N LEU A 39 21.73 0.97 -16.41
CA LEU A 39 23.11 0.47 -16.35
C LEU A 39 23.21 -0.96 -16.88
N LEU A 40 22.28 -1.85 -16.53
CA LEU A 40 22.24 -3.22 -17.07
C LEU A 40 22.15 -3.23 -18.60
N VAL A 41 21.33 -2.36 -19.18
CA VAL A 41 21.18 -2.23 -20.63
C VAL A 41 22.43 -1.60 -21.26
N LEU A 42 22.98 -0.52 -20.69
CA LEU A 42 24.14 0.20 -21.22
C LEU A 42 25.41 -0.65 -21.23
N PHE A 43 25.60 -1.50 -20.22
CA PHE A 43 26.74 -2.43 -20.19
C PHE A 43 26.50 -3.72 -21.00
N GLY A 44 25.38 -3.82 -21.72
CA GLY A 44 25.06 -4.99 -22.54
C GLY A 44 24.76 -6.26 -21.74
N LEU A 45 24.48 -6.13 -20.44
CA LEU A 45 24.14 -7.22 -19.53
C LEU A 45 22.67 -7.66 -19.66
N LEU A 46 21.81 -6.75 -20.14
CA LEU A 46 20.40 -7.00 -20.45
C LEU A 46 20.10 -6.42 -21.83
N PRO A 47 19.71 -7.25 -22.84
CA PRO A 47 19.30 -6.75 -24.14
C PRO A 47 18.13 -5.75 -24.03
N PRO A 48 18.11 -4.65 -24.80
CA PRO A 48 17.02 -3.66 -24.72
C PRO A 48 15.63 -4.27 -24.99
N ALA A 49 15.54 -5.27 -25.86
CA ALA A 49 14.30 -5.98 -26.13
C ALA A 49 13.78 -6.74 -24.90
N ASP A 50 14.68 -7.38 -24.14
CA ASP A 50 14.34 -8.10 -22.92
C ASP A 50 13.99 -7.15 -21.78
N ALA A 51 14.66 -5.99 -21.70
CA ALA A 51 14.31 -4.94 -20.76
C ALA A 51 12.88 -4.41 -21.01
N LEU A 52 12.52 -4.16 -22.27
CA LEU A 52 11.19 -3.72 -22.64
C LEU A 52 10.13 -4.81 -22.38
N ALA A 53 10.45 -6.06 -22.71
CA ALA A 53 9.60 -7.21 -22.39
C ALA A 53 9.41 -7.40 -20.88
N ALA A 54 10.48 -7.18 -20.09
CA ALA A 54 10.44 -7.22 -18.64
C ALA A 54 9.50 -6.17 -18.05
N ALA A 55 9.64 -4.91 -18.50
CA ALA A 55 8.72 -3.84 -18.11
C ALA A 55 7.27 -4.17 -18.51
N GLY A 56 7.05 -4.75 -19.71
CA GLY A 56 5.72 -5.16 -20.17
C GLY A 56 5.07 -6.27 -19.35
N LYS A 57 5.86 -7.16 -18.73
CA LYS A 57 5.33 -8.21 -17.83
C LYS A 57 4.63 -7.64 -16.60
N GLY A 58 4.97 -6.41 -16.20
CA GLY A 58 4.34 -5.69 -15.10
C GLY A 58 2.95 -5.09 -15.40
N THR A 59 2.38 -5.28 -16.60
CA THR A 59 1.15 -4.58 -17.03
C THR A 59 -0.02 -4.79 -16.06
N ASP A 60 -0.24 -6.02 -15.59
CA ASP A 60 -1.28 -6.31 -14.60
C ASP A 60 -1.03 -5.59 -13.27
N VAL A 61 0.23 -5.57 -12.83
CA VAL A 61 0.65 -4.83 -11.62
C VAL A 61 0.43 -3.33 -11.77
N TYR A 62 0.72 -2.75 -12.94
CA TYR A 62 0.50 -1.31 -13.18
C TYR A 62 -0.98 -0.96 -13.14
N PHE A 63 -1.84 -1.75 -13.77
CA PHE A 63 -3.29 -1.55 -13.70
C PHE A 63 -3.79 -1.65 -12.26
N PHE A 64 -3.32 -2.65 -11.51
CA PHE A 64 -3.65 -2.80 -10.10
C PHE A 64 -3.24 -1.57 -9.29
N LEU A 65 -1.97 -1.15 -9.43
CA LEU A 65 -1.44 0.03 -8.73
C LEU A 65 -2.25 1.29 -9.02
N VAL A 66 -2.50 1.58 -10.31
CA VAL A 66 -3.25 2.78 -10.70
C VAL A 66 -4.66 2.73 -10.11
N GLY A 67 -5.36 1.59 -10.20
CA GLY A 67 -6.70 1.45 -9.65
C GLY A 67 -6.74 1.65 -8.13
N MET A 68 -5.80 1.04 -7.41
CA MET A 68 -5.69 1.20 -5.94
C MET A 68 -5.32 2.62 -5.53
N MET A 69 -4.39 3.27 -6.26
CA MET A 69 -4.03 4.66 -6.00
C MET A 69 -5.21 5.61 -6.24
N LEU A 70 -6.00 5.39 -7.28
CA LEU A 70 -7.21 6.18 -7.53
C LEU A 70 -8.23 6.01 -6.40
N LEU A 71 -8.48 4.78 -5.94
CA LEU A 71 -9.39 4.50 -4.82
C LEU A 71 -8.91 5.14 -3.52
N ALA A 72 -7.63 4.99 -3.19
CA ALA A 72 -7.03 5.56 -1.98
C ALA A 72 -7.08 7.10 -2.02
N GLU A 73 -6.78 7.70 -3.17
CA GLU A 73 -6.81 9.16 -3.34
C GLU A 73 -8.23 9.71 -3.24
N MET A 74 -9.22 9.05 -3.85
CA MET A 74 -10.62 9.43 -3.69
C MET A 74 -11.07 9.34 -2.23
N ALA A 75 -10.73 8.25 -1.54
CA ALA A 75 -11.04 8.09 -0.11
C ALA A 75 -10.39 9.19 0.74
N ARG A 76 -9.16 9.59 0.40
CA ARG A 76 -8.42 10.67 1.06
C ARG A 76 -9.11 12.03 0.84
N GLN A 77 -9.39 12.38 -0.42
CA GLN A 77 -9.99 13.68 -0.77
C GLN A 77 -11.39 13.85 -0.18
N GLU A 78 -12.15 12.75 -0.06
CA GLU A 78 -13.49 12.75 0.53
C GLU A 78 -13.48 12.58 2.05
N GLY A 79 -12.31 12.60 2.69
CA GLY A 79 -12.15 12.61 4.16
C GLY A 79 -12.51 11.29 4.84
N LEU A 80 -12.49 10.16 4.11
CA LEU A 80 -12.82 8.85 4.68
C LEU A 80 -11.86 8.48 5.82
N PHE A 81 -10.56 8.73 5.64
CA PHE A 81 -9.56 8.38 6.65
C PHE A 81 -9.65 9.28 7.88
N ASP A 82 -9.91 10.58 7.69
CA ASP A 82 -10.15 11.52 8.79
C ASP A 82 -11.40 11.15 9.59
N TRP A 83 -12.45 10.74 8.87
CA TRP A 83 -13.67 10.22 9.50
C TRP A 83 -13.41 8.95 10.30
N LEU A 84 -12.67 7.96 9.75
CA LEU A 84 -12.31 6.73 10.44
C LEU A 84 -11.48 7.02 11.71
N ALA A 85 -10.52 7.93 11.62
CA ALA A 85 -9.67 8.31 12.74
C ALA A 85 -10.48 9.05 13.83
N ALA A 86 -11.39 9.94 13.45
CA ALA A 86 -12.27 10.62 14.38
C ALA A 86 -13.25 9.65 15.06
N GLN A 87 -13.83 8.69 14.31
CA GLN A 87 -14.66 7.64 14.89
C GLN A 87 -13.88 6.80 15.92
N ALA A 88 -12.62 6.48 15.63
CA ALA A 88 -11.75 5.76 16.57
C ALA A 88 -11.62 6.51 17.90
N VAL A 89 -11.42 7.84 17.85
CA VAL A 89 -11.39 8.67 19.05
C VAL A 89 -12.72 8.63 19.80
N GLY A 90 -13.84 8.79 19.11
CA GLY A 90 -15.17 8.75 19.72
C GLY A 90 -15.48 7.43 20.44
N TYR A 91 -15.18 6.30 19.77
CA TYR A 91 -15.38 4.98 20.35
C TYR A 91 -14.37 4.63 21.45
N SER A 92 -13.28 5.39 21.60
CA SER A 92 -12.27 5.18 22.65
C SER A 92 -12.82 5.42 24.07
N ARG A 93 -13.91 6.21 24.20
CA ARG A 93 -14.54 6.56 25.47
C ARG A 93 -13.55 7.10 26.52
N GLY A 94 -12.64 7.96 26.10
CA GLY A 94 -11.65 8.58 26.98
C GLY A 94 -10.43 7.71 27.30
N SER A 95 -10.29 6.50 26.73
CA SER A 95 -9.19 5.59 27.01
C SER A 95 -8.21 5.50 25.85
N ALA A 96 -6.94 5.90 26.06
CA ALA A 96 -5.90 5.76 25.05
C ALA A 96 -5.61 4.30 24.70
N ARG A 97 -5.74 3.37 25.64
CA ARG A 97 -5.61 1.92 25.38
C ARG A 97 -6.69 1.40 24.43
N ARG A 98 -7.93 1.88 24.56
CA ARG A 98 -9.03 1.54 23.62
C ARG A 98 -8.81 2.20 22.27
N LEU A 99 -8.39 3.48 22.25
CA LEU A 99 -8.04 4.18 21.02
C LEU A 99 -6.96 3.41 20.27
N PHE A 100 -5.92 2.96 20.96
CA PHE A 100 -4.85 2.16 20.39
C PHE A 100 -5.37 0.88 19.70
N LEU A 101 -6.25 0.14 20.37
CA LEU A 101 -6.86 -1.06 19.79
C LEU A 101 -7.71 -0.73 18.56
N ILE A 102 -8.54 0.33 18.63
CA ILE A 102 -9.45 0.69 17.54
C ILE A 102 -8.62 1.17 16.33
N VAL A 103 -7.61 2.02 16.53
CA VAL A 103 -6.71 2.46 15.45
C VAL A 103 -5.97 1.26 14.84
N TYR A 104 -5.57 0.28 15.67
CA TYR A 104 -4.94 -0.95 15.18
C TYR A 104 -5.88 -1.76 14.28
N ILE A 105 -7.14 -1.92 14.69
CA ILE A 105 -8.17 -2.61 13.89
C ILE A 105 -8.44 -1.85 12.59
N VAL A 106 -8.61 -0.53 12.66
CA VAL A 106 -8.83 0.32 11.47
C VAL A 106 -7.65 0.21 10.50
N GLY A 107 -6.41 0.33 11.01
CA GLY A 107 -5.20 0.17 10.19
C GLY A 107 -5.12 -1.22 9.54
N THR A 108 -5.48 -2.28 10.28
CA THR A 108 -5.55 -3.64 9.73
C THR A 108 -6.56 -3.70 8.58
N ILE A 109 -7.77 -3.19 8.76
CA ILE A 109 -8.83 -3.21 7.73
C ILE A 109 -8.41 -2.41 6.51
N VAL A 110 -7.84 -1.22 6.70
CA VAL A 110 -7.35 -0.37 5.59
C VAL A 110 -6.24 -1.08 4.82
N THR A 111 -5.26 -1.68 5.52
CA THR A 111 -4.17 -2.43 4.87
C THR A 111 -4.71 -3.61 4.06
N VAL A 112 -5.65 -4.37 4.63
CA VAL A 112 -6.21 -5.58 4.00
C VAL A 112 -7.06 -5.26 2.78
N LEU A 113 -7.89 -4.21 2.83
CA LEU A 113 -8.86 -3.88 1.78
C LEU A 113 -8.33 -2.92 0.71
N LEU A 114 -7.42 -2.02 1.07
CA LEU A 114 -6.84 -1.06 0.14
C LEU A 114 -5.41 -1.46 -0.22
N SER A 115 -4.47 -1.21 0.68
CA SER A 115 -3.07 -1.64 0.56
C SER A 115 -2.26 -1.15 1.77
N ASN A 116 -1.05 -1.68 1.92
CA ASN A 116 -0.06 -1.17 2.87
C ASN A 116 0.29 0.31 2.59
N ASP A 117 0.34 0.74 1.33
CA ASP A 117 0.65 2.12 0.94
C ASP A 117 -0.44 3.09 1.41
N ALA A 118 -1.72 2.72 1.27
CA ALA A 118 -2.84 3.52 1.77
C ALA A 118 -2.73 3.73 3.29
N THR A 119 -2.34 2.72 4.04
CA THR A 119 -2.13 2.81 5.49
C THR A 119 -0.93 3.70 5.82
N ALA A 120 0.20 3.50 5.16
CA ALA A 120 1.43 4.23 5.44
C ALA A 120 1.33 5.72 5.05
N VAL A 121 0.76 6.02 3.88
CA VAL A 121 0.78 7.38 3.30
C VAL A 121 -0.48 8.16 3.63
N VAL A 122 -1.64 7.52 3.65
CA VAL A 122 -2.92 8.22 3.76
C VAL A 122 -3.53 8.13 5.17
N LEU A 123 -3.58 6.95 5.78
CA LEU A 123 -4.13 6.81 7.12
C LEU A 123 -3.23 7.46 8.19
N THR A 124 -1.91 7.42 8.03
CA THR A 124 -0.96 7.96 9.00
C THR A 124 -1.19 9.44 9.33
N PRO A 125 -1.32 10.36 8.35
CA PRO A 125 -1.63 11.77 8.64
C PRO A 125 -2.97 11.95 9.36
N ALA A 126 -4.01 11.20 8.99
CA ALA A 126 -5.32 11.26 9.62
C ALA A 126 -5.27 10.81 11.10
N VAL A 127 -4.55 9.71 11.38
CA VAL A 127 -4.32 9.22 12.74
C VAL A 127 -3.50 10.23 13.57
N TYR A 128 -2.48 10.84 12.96
CA TYR A 128 -1.70 11.91 13.63
C TYR A 128 -2.59 13.10 14.01
N ALA A 129 -3.40 13.60 13.07
CA ALA A 129 -4.31 14.72 13.32
C ALA A 129 -5.33 14.40 14.41
N ALA A 130 -5.93 13.20 14.37
CA ALA A 130 -6.90 12.74 15.36
C ALA A 130 -6.26 12.57 16.76
N ALA A 131 -5.05 12.02 16.86
CA ALA A 131 -4.33 11.90 18.13
C ALA A 131 -3.99 13.27 18.73
N ARG A 132 -3.58 14.24 17.90
CA ARG A 132 -3.33 15.63 18.33
C ARG A 132 -4.60 16.31 18.80
N ALA A 133 -5.71 16.17 18.08
CA ALA A 133 -7.01 16.73 18.48
C ALA A 133 -7.50 16.11 19.80
N ALA A 134 -7.27 14.83 20.01
CA ALA A 134 -7.59 14.09 21.22
C ALA A 134 -6.60 14.35 22.40
N LYS A 135 -5.58 15.21 22.20
CA LYS A 135 -4.54 15.57 23.19
C LYS A 135 -3.79 14.36 23.77
N VAL A 136 -3.59 13.32 22.95
CA VAL A 136 -2.76 12.17 23.31
C VAL A 136 -1.42 12.23 22.56
N GLU A 137 -0.41 11.51 23.08
CA GLU A 137 0.89 11.35 22.43
C GLU A 137 0.70 10.63 21.09
N PRO A 138 1.05 11.24 19.92
CA PRO A 138 0.80 10.63 18.61
C PRO A 138 1.67 9.42 18.31
N LEU A 139 2.90 9.37 18.85
CA LEU A 139 3.92 8.40 18.46
C LEU A 139 3.46 6.93 18.57
N PRO A 140 2.77 6.49 19.65
CA PRO A 140 2.25 5.12 19.73
C PRO A 140 1.31 4.75 18.57
N PHE A 141 0.49 5.70 18.12
CA PHE A 141 -0.48 5.48 17.04
C PHE A 141 0.18 5.51 15.66
N LEU A 142 1.24 6.30 15.49
CA LEU A 142 2.05 6.31 14.26
C LEU A 142 2.80 4.99 14.09
N PHE A 143 3.31 4.41 15.18
CA PHE A 143 3.90 3.07 15.13
C PHE A 143 2.90 2.01 14.69
N ILE A 144 1.61 2.12 15.07
CA ILE A 144 0.58 1.23 14.53
C ILE A 144 0.58 1.30 13.01
N CYS A 145 0.44 2.50 12.42
CA CYS A 145 0.37 2.65 10.96
C CYS A 145 1.60 2.07 10.26
N ALA A 146 2.80 2.34 10.80
CA ALA A 146 4.05 1.84 10.24
C ALA A 146 4.17 0.31 10.27
N PHE A 147 3.79 -0.32 11.38
CA PHE A 147 3.96 -1.76 11.55
C PHE A 147 2.82 -2.58 10.96
N ILE A 148 1.56 -2.11 11.07
CA ILE A 148 0.42 -2.85 10.55
C ILE A 148 0.39 -2.86 9.02
N ALA A 149 0.88 -1.80 8.37
CA ALA A 149 1.06 -1.76 6.93
C ALA A 149 1.86 -2.95 6.40
N ASN A 150 2.83 -3.44 7.18
CA ASN A 150 3.62 -4.62 6.84
C ASN A 150 3.01 -5.91 7.40
N ALA A 151 2.57 -5.92 8.67
CA ALA A 151 2.07 -7.13 9.33
C ALA A 151 0.80 -7.69 8.69
N ALA A 152 -0.06 -6.84 8.10
CA ALA A 152 -1.28 -7.24 7.41
C ALA A 152 -1.13 -7.40 5.88
N SER A 153 0.08 -7.23 5.35
CA SER A 153 0.37 -7.23 3.90
C SER A 153 0.05 -8.54 3.17
N PHE A 154 0.02 -9.66 3.89
CA PHE A 154 -0.21 -10.98 3.30
C PHE A 154 -1.59 -11.58 3.64
N VAL A 155 -2.49 -10.81 4.28
CA VAL A 155 -3.84 -11.31 4.60
C VAL A 155 -4.60 -11.66 3.32
N LEU A 156 -4.57 -10.77 2.35
CA LEU A 156 -5.17 -11.00 1.02
C LEU A 156 -4.12 -10.76 -0.08
N PRO A 157 -4.29 -11.34 -1.27
CA PRO A 157 -3.40 -11.07 -2.41
C PRO A 157 -3.28 -9.58 -2.71
N ILE A 158 -4.36 -8.83 -2.52
CA ILE A 158 -4.50 -7.40 -2.82
C ILE A 158 -3.93 -6.48 -1.73
N SER A 159 -3.59 -7.00 -0.54
CA SER A 159 -3.18 -6.19 0.61
C SER A 159 -1.82 -5.49 0.42
N ASN A 160 -1.02 -5.94 -0.55
CA ASN A 160 0.26 -5.34 -0.89
C ASN A 160 0.56 -5.54 -2.38
N PRO A 161 0.85 -4.47 -3.14
CA PRO A 161 1.27 -4.56 -4.54
C PRO A 161 2.48 -5.49 -4.77
N ALA A 162 3.37 -5.60 -3.80
CA ALA A 162 4.53 -6.50 -3.88
C ALA A 162 4.12 -7.97 -4.06
N ASN A 163 2.94 -8.38 -3.57
CA ASN A 163 2.43 -9.73 -3.78
C ASN A 163 2.26 -10.01 -5.28
N LEU A 164 1.72 -9.04 -6.04
CA LEU A 164 1.55 -9.17 -7.48
C LEU A 164 2.89 -9.20 -8.21
N VAL A 165 3.88 -8.45 -7.71
CA VAL A 165 5.24 -8.44 -8.29
C VAL A 165 5.92 -9.79 -8.08
N VAL A 166 5.83 -10.34 -6.86
CA VAL A 166 6.52 -11.59 -6.47
C VAL A 166 5.89 -12.81 -7.14
N PHE A 167 4.57 -12.90 -7.15
CA PHE A 167 3.85 -14.06 -7.70
C PHE A 167 3.55 -13.91 -9.19
N GLY A 168 3.44 -12.68 -9.72
CA GLY A 168 3.21 -12.41 -11.14
C GLY A 168 2.04 -13.21 -11.72
N ALA A 169 2.27 -13.84 -12.87
CA ALA A 169 1.28 -14.69 -13.54
C ALA A 169 0.96 -16.02 -12.79
N GLN A 170 1.71 -16.34 -11.74
CA GLN A 170 1.53 -17.55 -10.92
C GLN A 170 0.87 -17.22 -9.57
N MET A 171 0.05 -16.18 -9.51
CA MET A 171 -0.68 -15.81 -8.30
C MET A 171 -1.60 -16.96 -7.87
N PRO A 172 -1.43 -17.49 -6.63
CA PRO A 172 -2.31 -18.53 -6.13
C PRO A 172 -3.77 -18.04 -6.04
N PRO A 173 -4.76 -18.88 -6.38
CA PRO A 173 -6.16 -18.56 -6.14
C PRO A 173 -6.43 -18.24 -4.68
N LEU A 174 -7.46 -17.44 -4.40
CA LEU A 174 -7.75 -16.93 -3.03
C LEU A 174 -7.75 -18.02 -1.94
N LEU A 175 -8.36 -19.18 -2.21
CA LEU A 175 -8.42 -20.26 -1.21
C LEU A 175 -7.05 -20.85 -0.90
N GLU A 176 -6.20 -20.99 -1.91
CA GLU A 176 -4.82 -21.46 -1.75
C GLU A 176 -3.98 -20.40 -1.05
N TRP A 177 -4.12 -19.13 -1.43
CA TRP A 177 -3.51 -18.01 -0.73
C TRP A 177 -3.83 -18.01 0.76
N LEU A 178 -5.11 -18.10 1.11
CA LEU A 178 -5.54 -18.12 2.52
C LEU A 178 -5.00 -19.35 3.26
N ARG A 179 -4.93 -20.49 2.60
CA ARG A 179 -4.37 -21.72 3.19
C ARG A 179 -2.89 -21.56 3.56
N ILE A 180 -2.14 -20.81 2.76
CA ILE A 180 -0.69 -20.56 2.99
C ILE A 180 -0.49 -19.41 3.98
N PHE A 181 -1.19 -18.28 3.78
CA PHE A 181 -0.87 -17.01 4.43
C PHE A 181 -1.79 -16.63 5.59
N ALA A 182 -2.97 -17.22 5.77
CA ALA A 182 -3.90 -16.78 6.81
C ALA A 182 -3.31 -16.92 8.23
N LEU A 183 -2.75 -18.09 8.55
CA LEU A 183 -2.15 -18.31 9.87
C LEU A 183 -0.91 -17.45 10.11
N PRO A 184 0.10 -17.39 9.22
CA PRO A 184 1.22 -16.48 9.35
C PRO A 184 0.81 -15.02 9.51
N SER A 185 -0.17 -14.55 8.71
CA SER A 185 -0.68 -13.18 8.81
C SER A 185 -1.37 -12.90 10.14
N LEU A 186 -2.21 -13.83 10.61
CA LEU A 186 -2.86 -13.71 11.92
C LEU A 186 -1.82 -13.62 13.04
N VAL A 187 -0.81 -14.49 13.02
CA VAL A 187 0.28 -14.47 14.00
C VAL A 187 1.05 -13.14 13.91
N ALA A 188 1.40 -12.69 12.70
CA ALA A 188 2.08 -11.40 12.51
C ALA A 188 1.27 -10.23 13.08
N ILE A 189 -0.03 -10.16 12.80
CA ILE A 189 -0.93 -9.12 13.30
C ILE A 189 -1.02 -9.17 14.83
N VAL A 190 -1.26 -10.35 15.41
CA VAL A 190 -1.41 -10.49 16.87
C VAL A 190 -0.12 -10.18 17.61
N VAL A 191 1.00 -10.73 17.15
CA VAL A 191 2.32 -10.50 17.78
C VAL A 191 2.71 -9.02 17.66
N THR A 192 2.50 -8.39 16.51
CA THR A 192 2.75 -6.95 16.32
C THR A 192 1.91 -6.12 17.29
N TYR A 193 0.61 -6.43 17.45
CA TYR A 193 -0.24 -5.75 18.42
C TYR A 193 0.28 -5.87 19.84
N LEU A 194 0.63 -7.09 20.27
CA LEU A 194 1.08 -7.35 21.63
C LEU A 194 2.42 -6.64 21.92
N LEU A 195 3.36 -6.70 20.98
CA LEU A 195 4.65 -6.04 21.11
C LEU A 195 4.51 -4.51 21.13
N LEU A 196 3.72 -3.93 20.23
CA LEU A 196 3.47 -2.50 20.22
C LEU A 196 2.76 -2.04 21.49
N ARG A 197 1.74 -2.77 21.94
CA ARG A 197 1.05 -2.46 23.19
C ARG A 197 1.98 -2.54 24.40
N TRP A 198 2.89 -3.51 24.42
CA TRP A 198 3.87 -3.66 25.51
C TRP A 198 4.91 -2.54 25.49
N THR A 199 5.49 -2.24 24.33
CA THR A 199 6.53 -1.21 24.20
C THR A 199 5.99 0.20 24.41
N GLN A 200 4.78 0.48 23.92
CA GLN A 200 4.14 1.80 23.97
C GLN A 200 3.28 2.02 25.24
N ARG A 201 3.26 1.06 26.18
CA ARG A 201 2.35 1.08 27.34
C ARG A 201 2.37 2.37 28.15
N ARG A 202 3.54 3.04 28.27
CA ARG A 202 3.68 4.30 29.02
C ARG A 202 2.98 5.48 28.36
N GLY A 203 2.93 5.53 27.02
CA GLY A 203 2.22 6.56 26.26
C GLY A 203 0.69 6.35 26.21
N LEU A 204 0.20 5.21 26.69
CA LEU A 204 -1.22 4.83 26.64
C LEU A 204 -1.97 5.06 27.97
N ASP A 205 -1.34 5.70 28.95
CA ASP A 205 -1.94 5.97 30.25
C ASP A 205 -2.60 7.36 30.34
N THR A 206 -2.45 8.18 29.30
CA THR A 206 -3.07 9.52 29.23
C THR A 206 -4.57 9.41 28.88
N PRO A 207 -5.44 10.22 29.52
CA PRO A 207 -6.85 10.28 29.13
C PRO A 207 -7.00 10.90 27.73
N VAL A 208 -7.91 10.38 26.94
CA VAL A 208 -8.26 10.90 25.61
C VAL A 208 -9.26 12.04 25.80
N ALA A 209 -8.96 13.23 25.31
CA ALA A 209 -9.93 14.32 25.31
C ALA A 209 -11.06 14.04 24.31
N PRO A 210 -12.32 14.38 24.64
CA PRO A 210 -13.42 14.28 23.69
C PRO A 210 -13.18 15.25 22.52
N ILE A 211 -13.58 14.85 21.33
CA ILE A 211 -13.64 15.74 20.16
C ILE A 211 -15.01 16.43 20.18
N ASP A 212 -15.00 17.77 20.13
CA ASP A 212 -16.21 18.61 20.28
C ASP A 212 -17.24 18.35 19.17
N SER A 213 -16.81 17.91 17.99
CA SER A 213 -17.71 17.56 16.89
C SER A 213 -17.20 16.36 16.11
N MET A 214 -18.04 15.32 16.02
CA MET A 214 -17.77 14.18 15.15
C MET A 214 -18.04 14.57 13.68
N PRO A 215 -17.04 14.45 12.79
CA PRO A 215 -17.28 14.72 11.38
C PRO A 215 -18.28 13.70 10.83
N SER A 216 -19.22 14.19 10.02
CA SER A 216 -20.12 13.32 9.25
C SER A 216 -19.48 13.03 7.90
N LEU A 217 -19.49 11.77 7.48
CA LEU A 217 -18.99 11.40 6.16
C LEU A 217 -19.94 11.93 5.08
N SER A 218 -19.36 12.65 4.11
CA SER A 218 -20.09 13.21 2.95
C SER A 218 -20.76 12.12 2.12
N ARG A 219 -21.69 12.48 1.22
CA ARG A 219 -22.26 11.52 0.26
C ARG A 219 -21.18 10.92 -0.63
N ALA A 220 -20.24 11.73 -1.08
CA ALA A 220 -19.12 11.29 -1.89
C ALA A 220 -18.15 10.38 -1.09
N GLY A 221 -17.91 10.70 0.18
CA GLY A 221 -17.13 9.83 1.07
C GLY A 221 -17.78 8.46 1.32
N LYS A 222 -19.11 8.42 1.45
CA LYS A 222 -19.86 7.15 1.52
C LYS A 222 -19.77 6.36 0.23
N LEU A 223 -19.81 7.05 -0.93
CA LEU A 223 -19.65 6.42 -2.24
C LEU A 223 -18.22 5.87 -2.41
N ALA A 224 -17.20 6.62 -2.02
CA ALA A 224 -15.81 6.16 -2.04
C ALA A 224 -15.64 4.92 -1.15
N ALA A 225 -16.18 4.93 0.07
CA ALA A 225 -16.14 3.78 0.97
C ALA A 225 -16.87 2.56 0.39
N ALA A 226 -18.06 2.74 -0.17
CA ALA A 226 -18.80 1.68 -0.85
C ALA A 226 -18.04 1.16 -2.07
N GLY A 227 -17.42 2.06 -2.84
CA GLY A 227 -16.57 1.72 -3.98
C GLY A 227 -15.39 0.83 -3.59
N ILE A 228 -14.70 1.13 -2.49
CA ILE A 228 -13.61 0.31 -1.95
C ILE A 228 -14.14 -1.09 -1.57
N LEU A 229 -15.26 -1.18 -0.87
CA LEU A 229 -15.83 -2.46 -0.47
C LEU A 229 -16.27 -3.29 -1.68
N ILE A 230 -16.92 -2.68 -2.66
CA ILE A 230 -17.33 -3.34 -3.90
C ILE A 230 -16.09 -3.81 -4.66
N THR A 231 -15.06 -2.96 -4.78
CA THR A 231 -13.81 -3.34 -5.43
C THR A 231 -13.15 -4.52 -4.71
N ALA A 232 -13.10 -4.50 -3.39
CA ALA A 232 -12.56 -5.63 -2.63
C ALA A 232 -13.32 -6.93 -2.93
N VAL A 233 -14.66 -6.90 -2.96
CA VAL A 233 -15.48 -8.08 -3.32
C VAL A 233 -15.20 -8.54 -4.74
N VAL A 234 -15.11 -7.63 -5.71
CA VAL A 234 -14.79 -7.94 -7.11
C VAL A 234 -13.42 -8.62 -7.20
N LEU A 235 -12.41 -8.08 -6.51
CA LEU A 235 -11.06 -8.64 -6.53
C LEU A 235 -10.96 -10.00 -5.83
N LEU A 236 -11.65 -10.17 -4.71
CA LEU A 236 -11.72 -11.48 -4.04
C LEU A 236 -12.40 -12.52 -4.94
N THR A 237 -13.45 -12.12 -5.66
CA THR A 237 -14.12 -12.99 -6.62
C THR A 237 -13.19 -13.32 -7.80
N ALA A 238 -12.51 -12.32 -8.38
CA ALA A 238 -11.55 -12.52 -9.45
C ALA A 238 -10.42 -13.47 -9.03
N SER A 239 -9.86 -13.25 -7.83
CA SER A 239 -8.84 -14.13 -7.25
C SER A 239 -9.35 -15.55 -7.02
N ALA A 240 -10.61 -15.72 -6.55
CA ALA A 240 -11.20 -17.03 -6.31
C ALA A 240 -11.38 -17.85 -7.59
N ILE A 241 -11.63 -17.18 -8.73
CA ILE A 241 -11.77 -17.81 -10.06
C ILE A 241 -10.48 -17.77 -10.88
N ASN A 242 -9.35 -17.47 -10.24
CA ASN A 242 -8.01 -17.42 -10.82
C ASN A 242 -7.91 -16.49 -12.04
N ARG A 243 -8.42 -15.25 -11.89
CA ARG A 243 -8.31 -14.19 -12.89
C ARG A 243 -7.33 -13.13 -12.44
N ASP A 244 -6.70 -12.46 -13.41
CA ASP A 244 -5.82 -11.32 -13.17
C ASP A 244 -6.56 -10.22 -12.39
N LEU A 245 -5.84 -9.57 -11.48
CA LEU A 245 -6.39 -8.57 -10.56
C LEU A 245 -6.25 -7.14 -11.07
N GLY A 246 -5.34 -6.88 -12.00
CA GLY A 246 -4.99 -5.53 -12.43
C GLY A 246 -6.12 -4.83 -13.14
N LEU A 247 -6.61 -5.41 -14.25
CA LEU A 247 -7.67 -4.77 -15.04
C LEU A 247 -8.97 -4.54 -14.24
N PRO A 248 -9.49 -5.52 -13.46
CA PRO A 248 -10.65 -5.27 -12.60
C PRO A 248 -10.43 -4.14 -11.59
N THR A 249 -9.24 -4.04 -11.00
CA THR A 249 -8.90 -2.97 -10.06
C THR A 249 -8.88 -1.61 -10.73
N PHE A 250 -8.23 -1.52 -11.89
CA PHE A 250 -8.18 -0.27 -12.66
C PHE A 250 -9.57 0.21 -13.05
N VAL A 251 -10.40 -0.68 -13.59
CA VAL A 251 -11.76 -0.35 -14.02
C VAL A 251 -12.62 0.09 -12.82
N ALA A 252 -12.56 -0.64 -11.71
CA ALA A 252 -13.28 -0.28 -10.50
C ALA A 252 -12.82 1.07 -9.94
N GLY A 253 -11.51 1.29 -9.82
CA GLY A 253 -10.94 2.56 -9.36
C GLY A 253 -11.31 3.72 -10.25
N ALA A 254 -11.25 3.55 -11.58
CA ALA A 254 -11.64 4.58 -12.54
C ALA A 254 -13.15 4.89 -12.45
N ILE A 255 -14.02 3.88 -12.36
CA ILE A 255 -15.46 4.06 -12.21
C ILE A 255 -15.79 4.83 -10.93
N VAL A 256 -15.24 4.42 -9.79
CA VAL A 256 -15.47 5.11 -8.50
C VAL A 256 -14.99 6.55 -8.59
N THR A 257 -13.80 6.80 -9.13
CA THR A 257 -13.26 8.14 -9.32
C THR A 257 -14.18 9.01 -10.18
N VAL A 258 -14.60 8.51 -11.34
CA VAL A 258 -15.50 9.26 -12.25
C VAL A 258 -16.84 9.54 -11.59
N LEU A 259 -17.43 8.57 -10.89
CA LEU A 259 -18.71 8.75 -10.20
C LEU A 259 -18.61 9.80 -9.09
N VAL A 260 -17.58 9.74 -8.25
CA VAL A 260 -17.38 10.74 -7.19
C VAL A 260 -17.17 12.13 -7.77
N LEU A 261 -16.29 12.28 -8.76
CA LEU A 261 -16.04 13.56 -9.42
C LEU A 261 -17.27 14.12 -10.11
N ALA A 262 -18.09 13.27 -10.74
CA ALA A 262 -19.33 13.69 -11.41
C ALA A 262 -20.37 14.20 -10.38
N ILE A 263 -20.52 13.53 -9.23
CA ILE A 263 -21.43 13.94 -8.15
C ILE A 263 -20.99 15.28 -7.54
N GLU A 264 -19.69 15.42 -7.27
CA GLU A 264 -19.11 16.63 -6.68
C GLU A 264 -18.86 17.74 -7.71
N ARG A 265 -19.06 17.46 -9.00
CA ARG A 265 -18.77 18.38 -10.14
C ARG A 265 -17.35 18.94 -10.07
N ARG A 266 -16.38 18.12 -9.69
CA ARG A 266 -14.97 18.51 -9.57
C ARG A 266 -14.17 18.08 -10.79
N SER A 267 -13.11 18.84 -11.07
CA SER A 267 -12.12 18.49 -12.09
C SER A 267 -11.33 17.25 -11.68
N PRO A 268 -10.97 16.34 -12.61
CA PRO A 268 -10.11 15.20 -12.31
C PRO A 268 -8.65 15.57 -12.05
N TRP A 269 -8.24 16.79 -12.38
CA TRP A 269 -6.84 17.21 -12.32
C TRP A 269 -6.19 17.11 -10.95
N PRO A 270 -6.81 17.51 -9.83
CA PRO A 270 -6.22 17.35 -8.49
C PRO A 270 -5.96 15.88 -8.16
N VAL A 271 -6.90 14.99 -8.50
CA VAL A 271 -6.74 13.55 -8.27
C VAL A 271 -5.55 13.01 -9.04
N LEU A 272 -5.46 13.30 -10.34
CA LEU A 272 -4.38 12.85 -11.20
C LEU A 272 -3.02 13.41 -10.76
N ARG A 273 -2.97 14.62 -10.23
CA ARG A 273 -1.75 15.24 -9.74
C ARG A 273 -1.25 14.62 -8.45
N ASP A 274 -2.16 14.27 -7.55
CA ASP A 274 -1.82 13.82 -6.19
C ASP A 274 -1.55 12.31 -6.12
N VAL A 275 -1.88 11.56 -7.18
CA VAL A 275 -1.51 10.14 -7.32
C VAL A 275 0.01 9.98 -7.41
N SER A 276 0.55 8.99 -6.72
CA SER A 276 2.00 8.70 -6.65
C SER A 276 2.52 7.99 -7.90
N TRP A 277 2.52 8.68 -9.05
CA TRP A 277 2.97 8.12 -10.33
C TRP A 277 4.39 7.57 -10.34
N SER A 278 5.24 8.02 -9.42
CA SER A 278 6.63 7.56 -9.27
C SER A 278 6.74 6.06 -8.94
N VAL A 279 5.68 5.44 -8.45
CA VAL A 279 5.66 3.99 -8.16
C VAL A 279 5.71 3.16 -9.44
N LEU A 280 5.12 3.62 -10.54
CA LEU A 280 5.10 2.87 -11.81
C LEU A 280 6.53 2.68 -12.39
N PRO A 281 7.35 3.74 -12.59
CA PRO A 281 8.72 3.57 -13.04
C PRO A 281 9.59 2.83 -12.01
N LEU A 282 9.33 2.94 -10.71
CA LEU A 282 10.00 2.14 -9.69
C LEU A 282 9.80 0.65 -9.96
N VAL A 283 8.56 0.23 -10.11
CA VAL A 283 8.22 -1.18 -10.37
C VAL A 283 8.78 -1.65 -11.70
N ALA A 284 8.71 -0.83 -12.76
CA ALA A 284 9.30 -1.17 -14.06
C ALA A 284 10.81 -1.41 -13.97
N GLY A 285 11.55 -0.54 -13.26
CA GLY A 285 12.98 -0.70 -13.05
C GLY A 285 13.31 -1.97 -12.26
N LEU A 286 12.54 -2.27 -11.21
CA LEU A 286 12.72 -3.50 -10.42
C LEU A 286 12.42 -4.76 -11.24
N PHE A 287 11.43 -4.76 -12.12
CA PHE A 287 11.17 -5.88 -13.05
C PHE A 287 12.36 -6.12 -13.98
N CYS A 288 12.94 -5.06 -14.54
CA CYS A 288 14.13 -5.19 -15.40
C CYS A 288 15.31 -5.81 -14.64
N ILE A 289 15.56 -5.36 -13.41
CA ILE A 289 16.64 -5.89 -12.56
C ILE A 289 16.36 -7.36 -12.23
N ALA A 290 15.15 -7.70 -11.80
CA ALA A 290 14.76 -9.05 -11.43
C ALA A 290 14.90 -10.02 -12.62
N ILE A 291 14.42 -9.64 -13.80
CA ILE A 291 14.53 -10.49 -15.01
C ILE A 291 15.99 -10.69 -15.42
N CYS A 292 16.83 -9.66 -15.33
CA CYS A 292 18.25 -9.81 -15.60
C CYS A 292 18.89 -10.87 -14.69
N ILE A 293 18.53 -10.91 -13.40
CA ILE A 293 19.01 -11.93 -12.45
C ILE A 293 18.48 -13.32 -12.81
N ILE A 294 17.22 -13.42 -13.23
CA ILE A 294 16.60 -14.73 -13.62
C ILE A 294 17.24 -15.28 -14.89
N LEU A 295 17.57 -14.45 -15.87
CA LEU A 295 18.20 -14.86 -17.12
C LEU A 295 19.65 -15.30 -16.97
N MET A 296 20.29 -15.07 -15.83
CA MET A 296 21.65 -15.59 -15.50
C MET A 296 21.65 -17.10 -15.22
N HIS A 297 20.49 -17.69 -14.95
CA HIS A 297 20.33 -19.12 -14.61
C HIS A 297 19.60 -19.86 -15.69
#